data_0978d31ecf3b2c3e27bc50ff9c340e75
#
_entry.id   0978d31ecf3b2c3e27bc50ff9c340e75
#
_cell.length_a   1.000
_cell.length_b   1.000
_cell.length_c   1.000
_cell.angle_alpha   90.00
_cell.angle_beta   90.00
_cell.angle_gamma   90.00
#
_symmetry.space_group_name_H-M   'P 1'
#
loop_
_entity.id
_entity.type
_entity.pdbx_description
1 polymer ?
#
loop_
_entity_poly.entity_id
_entity_poly.type
_entity_poly.pdbx_seq_one_letter_code
_entity_poly.pdbx_strand_id
1 'polypeptide(L)'
;MDTFHASKTIKMLIISSCTGTKAGRTERQPSELKKTDFDRLIPTIVSSPASSWHASIPGWSDYLLPAIKRYTGEQHNKTVEGLNILREKGVSVDLNIISAGYGLIKETDQIAYYDLTFFNKKDFPKGCDIITWSDRLRIQENVIKAISNYDIVFFLLGEHYLTALNLPLNLTSITPPKMVFFTTGSLMPSLRSKMTGTFSCFVDSSVTKDVRGNSLGGFIARKGYMIESFANNVTPGDLVRICACTSIPDAESIITSYI
;
A
#
# COMPACT_ATOMS: atom_id res chain seq x y z
N MET A 1 -8.16 2.75 43.95
CA MET A 1 -7.00 3.23 43.18
C MET A 1 -7.05 2.52 41.84
N ASP A 2 -7.73 3.14 40.86
CA ASP A 2 -7.82 2.60 39.54
C ASP A 2 -6.49 2.81 38.83
N THR A 3 -5.77 1.73 38.62
CA THR A 3 -4.60 1.72 37.75
C THR A 3 -5.09 1.99 36.32
N PHE A 4 -4.93 3.24 35.87
CA PHE A 4 -5.02 3.57 34.45
C PHE A 4 -4.02 2.69 33.70
N HIS A 5 -4.48 1.56 33.19
CA HIS A 5 -3.74 0.85 32.16
C HIS A 5 -3.73 1.79 30.94
N ALA A 6 -2.59 2.38 30.66
CA ALA A 6 -2.37 3.09 29.41
C ALA A 6 -2.75 2.13 28.30
N SER A 7 -3.87 2.38 27.62
CA SER A 7 -4.31 1.54 26.51
C SER A 7 -3.22 1.57 25.45
N LYS A 8 -2.69 0.41 25.10
CA LYS A 8 -1.68 0.28 24.05
C LYS A 8 -2.21 0.95 22.76
N THR A 9 -1.53 1.99 22.31
CA THR A 9 -1.85 2.63 21.02
C THR A 9 -1.54 1.67 19.90
N ILE A 10 -2.56 1.26 19.13
CA ILE A 10 -2.41 0.40 17.96
C ILE A 10 -1.74 1.19 16.85
N LYS A 11 -0.69 0.63 16.27
CA LYS A 11 -0.01 1.16 15.09
C LYS A 11 -0.50 0.44 13.85
N MET A 12 -1.05 1.19 12.93
CA MET A 12 -1.60 0.69 11.66
C MET A 12 -0.72 1.13 10.49
N LEU A 13 -0.54 0.25 9.51
CA LEU A 13 0.06 0.58 8.22
C LEU A 13 -0.93 0.28 7.09
N ILE A 14 -1.06 1.20 6.16
CA ILE A 14 -1.73 0.96 4.89
C ILE A 14 -0.65 0.81 3.81
N ILE A 15 -0.68 -0.28 3.05
CA ILE A 15 0.17 -0.49 1.87
C ILE A 15 -0.71 -0.45 0.64
N SER A 16 -0.57 0.61 -0.15
CA SER A 16 -1.31 0.82 -1.39
C SER A 16 -0.43 0.66 -2.62
N SER A 17 -1.04 0.57 -3.79
CA SER A 17 -0.35 0.59 -5.08
C SER A 17 -0.23 2.01 -5.62
N CYS A 18 0.83 2.30 -6.37
CA CYS A 18 0.87 3.51 -7.17
C CYS A 18 -0.21 3.50 -8.25
N THR A 19 -0.64 4.68 -8.67
CA THR A 19 -1.65 4.85 -9.73
C THR A 19 -1.02 5.33 -11.03
N GLY A 20 -1.67 5.03 -12.16
CA GLY A 20 -1.25 5.54 -13.47
C GLY A 20 -1.36 7.07 -13.55
N THR A 21 -2.38 7.64 -12.88
CA THR A 21 -2.60 9.09 -12.86
C THR A 21 -1.71 9.75 -11.81
N LYS A 22 -0.97 10.78 -12.21
CA LYS A 22 -0.02 11.50 -11.35
C LYS A 22 -0.13 13.01 -11.58
N ALA A 23 0.00 13.80 -10.51
CA ALA A 23 0.03 15.26 -10.57
C ALA A 23 1.37 15.80 -11.07
N GLY A 24 1.37 17.02 -11.59
CA GLY A 24 2.59 17.81 -11.80
C GLY A 24 3.38 17.47 -13.05
N ARG A 25 2.75 16.91 -14.10
CA ARG A 25 3.34 16.95 -15.43
C ARG A 25 3.29 18.40 -15.94
N THR A 26 4.41 19.08 -15.90
CA THR A 26 4.54 20.44 -16.49
C THR A 26 5.38 20.35 -17.75
N GLU A 27 5.08 21.18 -18.74
CA GLU A 27 5.85 21.29 -19.99
C GLU A 27 7.32 21.69 -19.76
N ARG A 28 7.66 22.14 -18.55
CA ARG A 28 9.00 22.58 -18.15
C ARG A 28 9.81 21.51 -17.42
N GLN A 29 9.27 20.31 -17.18
CA GLN A 29 10.07 19.27 -16.53
C GLN A 29 11.24 18.84 -17.42
N PRO A 30 12.45 18.72 -16.85
CA PRO A 30 13.50 17.95 -17.50
C PRO A 30 12.90 16.57 -17.73
N SER A 31 13.07 16.00 -18.88
CA SER A 31 12.46 14.80 -19.42
C SER A 31 11.93 13.82 -18.38
N GLU A 32 10.65 13.40 -18.54
CA GLU A 32 10.00 12.32 -17.80
C GLU A 32 10.98 11.17 -17.56
N LEU A 33 11.10 10.68 -16.31
CA LEU A 33 11.88 9.48 -16.03
C LEU A 33 11.31 8.31 -16.83
N LYS A 34 12.09 7.89 -17.82
CA LYS A 34 11.74 6.77 -18.68
C LYS A 34 12.20 5.46 -18.06
N LYS A 35 11.66 4.38 -18.54
CA LYS A 35 12.04 3.01 -18.22
C LYS A 35 13.56 2.78 -18.17
N THR A 36 14.29 3.29 -19.15
CA THR A 36 15.76 3.18 -19.24
C THR A 36 16.48 3.92 -18.12
N ASP A 37 15.90 4.98 -17.61
CA ASP A 37 16.47 5.74 -16.49
C ASP A 37 16.36 4.96 -15.19
N PHE A 38 15.22 4.27 -14.96
CA PHE A 38 15.05 3.42 -13.78
C PHE A 38 16.01 2.25 -13.77
N ASP A 39 16.26 1.58 -14.90
CA ASP A 39 17.21 0.47 -14.97
C ASP A 39 18.62 0.90 -14.52
N ARG A 40 19.02 2.12 -14.88
CA ARG A 40 20.28 2.73 -14.44
C ARG A 40 20.26 3.21 -12.98
N LEU A 41 19.11 3.70 -12.51
CA LEU A 41 18.97 4.32 -11.19
C LEU A 41 18.66 3.33 -10.06
N ILE A 42 18.23 2.10 -10.36
CA ILE A 42 17.89 1.10 -9.36
C ILE A 42 18.94 0.92 -8.26
N PRO A 43 20.25 0.80 -8.56
CA PRO A 43 21.26 0.65 -7.50
C PRO A 43 21.23 1.81 -6.50
N THR A 44 20.94 3.01 -6.97
CA THR A 44 20.81 4.22 -6.12
C THR A 44 19.48 4.24 -5.38
N ILE A 45 18.38 3.87 -6.05
CA ILE A 45 17.03 3.82 -5.47
C ILE A 45 16.98 2.86 -4.29
N VAL A 46 17.58 1.66 -4.40
CA VAL A 46 17.56 0.65 -3.34
C VAL A 46 18.55 0.91 -2.20
N SER A 47 19.58 1.71 -2.43
CA SER A 47 20.61 2.03 -1.43
C SER A 47 20.33 3.30 -0.64
N SER A 48 19.42 4.15 -1.10
CA SER A 48 19.15 5.46 -0.51
C SER A 48 17.66 5.79 -0.48
N PRO A 49 17.17 6.56 0.51
CA PRO A 49 15.79 7.06 0.50
C PRO A 49 15.49 7.82 -0.80
N ALA A 50 14.26 7.73 -1.29
CA ALA A 50 13.83 8.37 -2.54
C ALA A 50 14.17 9.87 -2.58
N SER A 51 14.12 10.56 -1.45
CA SER A 51 14.44 11.98 -1.32
C SER A 51 15.92 12.33 -1.54
N SER A 52 16.84 11.40 -1.36
CA SER A 52 18.28 11.71 -1.37
C SER A 52 18.93 11.60 -2.74
N TRP A 53 18.47 10.69 -3.60
CA TRP A 53 19.12 10.53 -4.92
C TRP A 53 18.64 11.54 -5.96
N HIS A 54 17.44 12.12 -5.78
CA HIS A 54 16.98 13.21 -6.64
C HIS A 54 17.86 14.45 -6.56
N ALA A 55 18.42 14.73 -5.38
CA ALA A 55 19.34 15.86 -5.19
C ALA A 55 20.60 15.76 -6.04
N SER A 56 20.97 14.58 -6.50
CA SER A 56 22.12 14.35 -7.38
C SER A 56 21.83 14.61 -8.87
N ILE A 57 20.56 14.84 -9.24
CA ILE A 57 20.17 15.12 -10.63
C ILE A 57 19.87 16.61 -10.78
N PRO A 58 20.72 17.39 -11.50
CA PRO A 58 20.50 18.82 -11.66
C PRO A 58 19.12 19.15 -12.24
N GLY A 59 18.42 20.12 -11.64
CA GLY A 59 17.12 20.61 -12.11
C GLY A 59 15.91 19.76 -11.73
N TRP A 60 16.07 18.68 -10.95
CA TRP A 60 14.96 17.82 -10.53
C TRP A 60 14.32 18.23 -9.20
N SER A 61 15.06 18.94 -8.33
CA SER A 61 14.58 19.36 -7.00
C SER A 61 13.25 20.13 -7.06
N ASP A 62 13.07 20.97 -8.08
CA ASP A 62 11.90 21.85 -8.20
C ASP A 62 10.63 21.12 -8.67
N TYR A 63 10.77 19.86 -9.08
CA TYR A 63 9.66 19.05 -9.62
C TYR A 63 9.29 17.87 -8.75
N LEU A 64 9.88 17.77 -7.56
CA LEU A 64 9.56 16.73 -6.61
C LEU A 64 8.25 17.05 -5.87
N LEU A 65 7.45 16.03 -5.66
CA LEU A 65 6.27 16.09 -4.79
C LEU A 65 6.30 14.92 -3.82
N PRO A 66 5.77 15.11 -2.59
CA PRO A 66 5.51 13.97 -1.72
C PRO A 66 4.67 12.92 -2.45
N ALA A 67 4.96 11.63 -2.23
CA ALA A 67 4.26 10.54 -2.90
C ALA A 67 2.73 10.64 -2.73
N ILE A 68 2.26 11.02 -1.53
CA ILE A 68 0.83 11.24 -1.25
C ILE A 68 0.19 12.31 -2.16
N LYS A 69 0.96 13.30 -2.62
CA LYS A 69 0.48 14.35 -3.53
C LYS A 69 0.77 14.04 -5.00
N ARG A 70 1.75 13.16 -5.27
CA ARG A 70 2.13 12.79 -6.63
C ARG A 70 1.08 11.90 -7.28
N TYR A 71 0.54 10.93 -6.57
CA TYR A 71 -0.50 10.04 -7.09
C TYR A 71 -1.87 10.68 -6.93
N THR A 72 -2.69 10.65 -8.00
CA THR A 72 -4.01 11.30 -8.07
C THR A 72 -5.11 10.40 -8.63
N GLY A 73 -4.83 9.11 -8.78
CA GLY A 73 -5.86 8.16 -9.19
C GLY A 73 -6.93 7.96 -8.10
N GLU A 74 -8.13 7.62 -8.48
CA GLU A 74 -9.31 7.52 -7.61
C GLU A 74 -9.06 6.61 -6.38
N GLN A 75 -8.46 5.43 -6.57
CA GLN A 75 -8.10 4.55 -5.44
C GLN A 75 -7.19 5.26 -4.43
N HIS A 76 -6.19 6.00 -4.92
CA HIS A 76 -5.26 6.72 -4.06
C HIS A 76 -5.96 7.84 -3.29
N ASN A 77 -6.77 8.65 -3.98
CA ASN A 77 -7.51 9.75 -3.33
C ASN A 77 -8.41 9.23 -2.21
N LYS A 78 -9.17 8.14 -2.47
CA LYS A 78 -10.02 7.50 -1.47
C LYS A 78 -9.22 6.87 -0.32
N THR A 79 -8.04 6.33 -0.61
CA THR A 79 -7.12 5.85 0.43
C THR A 79 -6.65 6.99 1.33
N VAL A 80 -6.33 8.16 0.76
CA VAL A 80 -5.91 9.34 1.51
C VAL A 80 -7.05 9.92 2.34
N GLU A 81 -8.28 9.93 1.81
CA GLU A 81 -9.48 10.32 2.58
C GLU A 81 -9.63 9.42 3.82
N GLY A 82 -9.60 8.10 3.65
CA GLY A 82 -9.67 7.16 4.76
C GLY A 82 -8.51 7.31 5.76
N LEU A 83 -7.29 7.53 5.27
CA LEU A 83 -6.12 7.80 6.09
C LEU A 83 -6.33 9.02 7.01
N ASN A 84 -6.84 10.12 6.44
CA ASN A 84 -7.08 11.37 7.19
C ASN A 84 -8.17 11.17 8.25
N ILE A 85 -9.26 10.50 7.92
CA ILE A 85 -10.33 10.16 8.87
C ILE A 85 -9.79 9.35 10.06
N LEU A 86 -8.94 8.34 9.80
CA LEU A 86 -8.32 7.55 10.87
C LEU A 86 -7.43 8.43 11.78
N ARG A 87 -6.65 9.31 11.19
CA ARG A 87 -5.79 10.26 11.94
C ARG A 87 -6.62 11.23 12.78
N GLU A 88 -7.70 11.77 12.25
CA GLU A 88 -8.63 12.64 12.98
C GLU A 88 -9.28 11.91 14.16
N LYS A 89 -9.50 10.60 14.06
CA LYS A 89 -9.97 9.74 15.17
C LYS A 89 -8.86 9.37 16.17
N GLY A 90 -7.63 9.85 15.98
CA GLY A 90 -6.50 9.59 16.86
C GLY A 90 -5.82 8.23 16.64
N VAL A 91 -6.06 7.57 15.49
CA VAL A 91 -5.36 6.33 15.12
C VAL A 91 -3.95 6.65 14.65
N SER A 92 -2.95 5.95 15.18
CA SER A 92 -1.58 6.00 14.68
C SER A 92 -1.50 5.20 13.37
N VAL A 93 -1.56 5.89 12.24
CA VAL A 93 -1.59 5.25 10.91
C VAL A 93 -0.64 5.91 9.93
N ASP A 94 0.11 5.08 9.21
CA ASP A 94 1.02 5.47 8.14
C ASP A 94 0.58 4.88 6.79
N LEU A 95 0.98 5.55 5.70
CA LEU A 95 0.76 5.08 4.33
C LEU A 95 2.10 4.83 3.64
N ASN A 96 2.27 3.60 3.16
CA ASN A 96 3.33 3.25 2.23
C ASN A 96 2.73 2.89 0.86
N ILE A 97 3.48 3.16 -0.19
CA ILE A 97 3.01 2.94 -1.57
C ILE A 97 4.02 2.05 -2.30
N ILE A 98 3.56 0.95 -2.86
CA ILE A 98 4.37 0.16 -3.78
C ILE A 98 4.36 0.85 -5.14
N SER A 99 5.52 1.35 -5.54
CA SER A 99 5.77 2.04 -6.79
C SER A 99 6.52 1.13 -7.76
N ALA A 100 6.07 1.08 -9.01
CA ALA A 100 6.78 0.33 -10.05
C ALA A 100 8.16 0.95 -10.40
N GLY A 101 8.36 2.24 -10.09
CA GLY A 101 9.64 2.92 -10.34
C GLY A 101 10.55 3.01 -9.09
N TYR A 102 9.96 3.14 -7.92
CA TYR A 102 10.69 3.48 -6.68
C TYR A 102 10.71 2.36 -5.62
N GLY A 103 10.04 1.23 -5.87
CA GLY A 103 9.88 0.18 -4.87
C GLY A 103 8.89 0.58 -3.78
N LEU A 104 9.15 0.24 -2.52
CA LEU A 104 8.31 0.67 -1.40
C LEU A 104 8.72 2.06 -0.94
N ILE A 105 7.81 3.01 -1.01
CA ILE A 105 8.02 4.41 -0.58
C ILE A 105 7.01 4.81 0.47
N LYS A 106 7.38 5.76 1.32
CA LYS A 106 6.50 6.41 2.28
C LYS A 106 5.68 7.52 1.62
N GLU A 107 4.54 7.85 2.20
CA GLU A 107 3.68 8.94 1.74
C GLU A 107 4.40 10.31 1.64
N THR A 108 5.42 10.52 2.47
CA THR A 108 6.20 11.76 2.55
C THR A 108 7.40 11.79 1.61
N ASP A 109 7.79 10.65 1.04
CA ASP A 109 8.96 10.57 0.16
C ASP A 109 8.76 11.43 -1.08
N GLN A 110 9.77 12.25 -1.36
CA GLN A 110 9.77 13.13 -2.51
C GLN A 110 10.08 12.34 -3.77
N ILE A 111 9.18 12.35 -4.74
CA ILE A 111 9.32 11.61 -5.99
C ILE A 111 9.06 12.49 -7.21
N ALA A 112 9.81 12.21 -8.28
CA ALA A 112 9.61 12.85 -9.58
C ALA A 112 8.39 12.27 -10.31
N TYR A 113 7.92 12.97 -11.34
CA TYR A 113 6.98 12.41 -12.28
C TYR A 113 7.64 11.30 -13.11
N TYR A 114 6.96 10.18 -13.29
CA TYR A 114 7.42 9.04 -14.08
C TYR A 114 6.25 8.28 -14.68
N ASP A 115 6.49 7.57 -15.77
CA ASP A 115 5.50 6.72 -16.43
C ASP A 115 5.98 5.27 -16.43
N LEU A 116 5.72 4.57 -15.34
CA LEU A 116 5.99 3.14 -15.16
C LEU A 116 4.92 2.52 -14.28
N THR A 117 4.43 1.35 -14.66
CA THR A 117 3.39 0.61 -13.94
C THR A 117 3.60 -0.89 -14.05
N PHE A 118 3.19 -1.66 -13.03
CA PHE A 118 3.19 -3.13 -13.12
C PHE A 118 2.10 -3.69 -14.06
N PHE A 119 1.16 -2.88 -14.51
CA PHE A 119 0.10 -3.32 -15.43
C PHE A 119 0.60 -3.59 -16.84
N ASN A 120 1.63 -2.89 -17.29
CA ASN A 120 2.09 -2.95 -18.66
C ASN A 120 3.44 -3.68 -18.76
N LYS A 121 3.43 -4.95 -19.20
CA LYS A 121 4.66 -5.74 -19.39
C LYS A 121 5.68 -5.08 -20.34
N LYS A 122 5.22 -4.20 -21.25
CA LYS A 122 6.09 -3.46 -22.15
C LYS A 122 6.93 -2.39 -21.45
N ASP A 123 6.54 -2.03 -20.21
CA ASP A 123 7.24 -1.01 -19.42
C ASP A 123 8.49 -1.57 -18.75
N PHE A 124 8.67 -2.89 -18.67
CA PHE A 124 9.87 -3.47 -18.08
C PHE A 124 11.02 -3.58 -19.10
N PRO A 125 12.28 -3.53 -18.64
CA PRO A 125 13.44 -3.80 -19.48
C PRO A 125 13.32 -5.16 -20.17
N LYS A 126 13.91 -5.30 -21.36
CA LYS A 126 13.88 -6.55 -22.12
C LYS A 126 14.39 -7.71 -21.27
N GLY A 127 13.58 -8.77 -21.17
CA GLY A 127 13.90 -9.96 -20.36
C GLY A 127 13.53 -9.85 -18.87
N CYS A 128 12.91 -8.75 -18.42
CA CYS A 128 12.34 -8.64 -17.07
C CYS A 128 10.84 -8.93 -17.11
N ASP A 129 10.38 -9.68 -16.11
CA ASP A 129 8.98 -9.78 -15.72
C ASP A 129 8.71 -8.97 -14.42
N ILE A 130 7.49 -9.05 -13.92
CA ILE A 130 7.09 -8.33 -12.69
C ILE A 130 7.95 -8.76 -11.50
N ILE A 131 8.22 -10.06 -11.35
CA ILE A 131 8.97 -10.62 -10.23
C ILE A 131 10.43 -10.15 -10.29
N THR A 132 11.09 -10.36 -11.43
CA THR A 132 12.48 -9.93 -11.64
C THR A 132 12.65 -8.43 -11.39
N TRP A 133 11.68 -7.61 -11.83
CA TRP A 133 11.73 -6.17 -11.62
C TRP A 133 11.51 -5.79 -10.16
N SER A 134 10.55 -6.45 -9.49
CA SER A 134 10.28 -6.22 -8.07
C SER A 134 11.43 -6.65 -7.16
N ASP A 135 12.13 -7.72 -7.52
CA ASP A 135 13.33 -8.19 -6.80
C ASP A 135 14.48 -7.16 -6.91
N ARG A 136 14.66 -6.56 -8.09
CA ARG A 136 15.62 -5.45 -8.26
C ARG A 136 15.28 -4.25 -7.37
N LEU A 137 14.00 -3.95 -7.18
CA LEU A 137 13.50 -2.89 -6.30
C LEU A 137 13.42 -3.31 -4.83
N ARG A 138 13.75 -4.56 -4.51
CA ARG A 138 13.69 -5.16 -3.16
C ARG A 138 12.33 -4.95 -2.49
N ILE A 139 11.23 -5.07 -3.25
CA ILE A 139 9.89 -4.74 -2.75
C ILE A 139 9.53 -5.63 -1.56
N GLN A 140 9.68 -6.95 -1.67
CA GLN A 140 9.34 -7.88 -0.60
C GLN A 140 10.16 -7.62 0.67
N GLU A 141 11.49 -7.47 0.54
CA GLU A 141 12.39 -7.19 1.66
C GLU A 141 11.98 -5.90 2.40
N ASN A 142 11.75 -4.82 1.63
CA ASN A 142 11.36 -3.53 2.20
C ASN A 142 9.97 -3.57 2.85
N VAL A 143 9.03 -4.33 2.29
CA VAL A 143 7.70 -4.55 2.91
C VAL A 143 7.85 -5.29 4.22
N ILE A 144 8.61 -6.40 4.28
CA ILE A 144 8.84 -7.17 5.51
C ILE A 144 9.45 -6.27 6.59
N LYS A 145 10.45 -5.47 6.23
CA LYS A 145 11.07 -4.52 7.16
C LYS A 145 10.08 -3.43 7.62
N ALA A 146 9.24 -2.94 6.74
CA ALA A 146 8.25 -1.91 7.10
C ALA A 146 7.19 -2.45 8.06
N ILE A 147 6.58 -3.62 7.75
CA ILE A 147 5.46 -4.16 8.53
C ILE A 147 5.85 -4.59 9.95
N SER A 148 7.14 -4.85 10.23
CA SER A 148 7.61 -5.30 11.55
C SER A 148 7.37 -4.29 12.68
N ASN A 149 7.07 -3.03 12.36
CA ASN A 149 6.85 -1.96 13.34
C ASN A 149 5.38 -1.67 13.64
N TYR A 150 4.45 -2.47 13.09
CA TYR A 150 3.01 -2.25 13.17
C TYR A 150 2.28 -3.42 13.81
N ASP A 151 1.13 -3.14 14.41
CA ASP A 151 0.26 -4.17 15.00
C ASP A 151 -0.69 -4.75 13.94
N ILE A 152 -1.10 -3.92 12.97
CA ILE A 152 -2.01 -4.30 11.89
C ILE A 152 -1.61 -3.64 10.57
N VAL A 153 -1.69 -4.38 9.46
CA VAL A 153 -1.32 -3.90 8.12
C VAL A 153 -2.42 -4.20 7.12
N PHE A 154 -2.87 -3.18 6.41
CA PHE A 154 -3.87 -3.28 5.34
C PHE A 154 -3.19 -3.21 3.97
N PHE A 155 -3.42 -4.22 3.13
CA PHE A 155 -2.90 -4.31 1.77
C PHE A 155 -4.01 -3.99 0.77
N LEU A 156 -3.91 -2.84 0.10
CA LEU A 156 -4.83 -2.35 -0.93
C LEU A 156 -4.23 -2.58 -2.32
N LEU A 157 -3.86 -3.82 -2.62
CA LEU A 157 -3.07 -4.18 -3.80
C LEU A 157 -3.91 -4.91 -4.85
N GLY A 158 -3.77 -4.52 -6.11
CA GLY A 158 -4.27 -5.29 -7.26
C GLY A 158 -3.36 -6.48 -7.59
N GLU A 159 -3.84 -7.37 -8.46
CA GLU A 159 -3.16 -8.63 -8.81
C GLU A 159 -1.69 -8.45 -9.20
N HIS A 160 -1.39 -7.49 -10.07
CA HIS A 160 -0.01 -7.24 -10.51
C HIS A 160 0.91 -6.77 -9.36
N TYR A 161 0.37 -6.01 -8.39
CA TYR A 161 1.12 -5.57 -7.22
C TYR A 161 1.26 -6.68 -6.18
N LEU A 162 0.27 -7.59 -6.07
CA LEU A 162 0.41 -8.82 -5.29
C LEU A 162 1.45 -9.76 -5.91
N THR A 163 1.53 -9.80 -7.25
CA THR A 163 2.60 -10.52 -7.97
C THR A 163 3.96 -9.88 -7.68
N ALA A 164 4.05 -8.54 -7.71
CA ALA A 164 5.28 -7.83 -7.38
C ALA A 164 5.68 -7.99 -5.90
N LEU A 165 4.73 -8.17 -4.99
CA LEU A 165 4.99 -8.49 -3.59
C LEU A 165 5.58 -9.89 -3.40
N ASN A 166 5.40 -10.78 -4.40
CA ASN A 166 5.98 -12.13 -4.45
C ASN A 166 5.66 -12.97 -3.21
N LEU A 167 4.36 -13.18 -2.94
CA LEU A 167 3.89 -13.97 -1.78
C LEU A 167 4.27 -15.45 -1.90
N PRO A 168 4.57 -16.15 -0.77
CA PRO A 168 4.43 -15.71 0.61
C PRO A 168 5.55 -14.79 1.09
N LEU A 169 5.23 -13.95 2.10
CA LEU A 169 6.26 -13.15 2.78
C LEU A 169 7.11 -14.06 3.69
N ASN A 170 8.42 -13.93 3.64
CA ASN A 170 9.31 -14.59 4.59
C ASN A 170 9.35 -13.82 5.92
N LEU A 171 8.49 -14.20 6.86
CA LEU A 171 8.31 -13.52 8.15
C LEU A 171 9.11 -14.15 9.30
N THR A 172 10.04 -15.05 9.03
CA THR A 172 10.77 -15.80 10.06
C THR A 172 11.62 -14.93 10.99
N SER A 173 12.02 -13.75 10.54
CA SER A 173 12.85 -12.81 11.30
C SER A 173 12.09 -11.75 12.09
N ILE A 174 10.77 -11.75 12.03
CA ILE A 174 9.92 -10.72 12.69
C ILE A 174 8.76 -11.38 13.42
N THR A 175 8.18 -10.66 14.40
CA THR A 175 6.83 -10.95 14.89
C THR A 175 5.82 -10.39 13.88
N PRO A 176 5.09 -11.23 13.14
CA PRO A 176 4.22 -10.73 12.10
C PRO A 176 3.03 -9.95 12.68
N PRO A 177 2.68 -8.80 12.08
CA PRO A 177 1.44 -8.09 12.40
C PRO A 177 0.23 -8.90 11.94
N LYS A 178 -0.97 -8.48 12.33
CA LYS A 178 -2.19 -8.91 11.65
C LYS A 178 -2.24 -8.29 10.26
N MET A 179 -2.41 -9.11 9.25
CA MET A 179 -2.45 -8.67 7.84
C MET A 179 -3.87 -8.74 7.32
N VAL A 180 -4.31 -7.70 6.63
CA VAL A 180 -5.65 -7.59 6.02
C VAL A 180 -5.47 -7.29 4.54
N PHE A 181 -5.94 -8.19 3.69
CA PHE A 181 -5.86 -8.04 2.24
C PHE A 181 -7.24 -7.69 1.66
N PHE A 182 -7.37 -6.50 1.10
CA PHE A 182 -8.51 -6.14 0.28
C PHE A 182 -8.28 -6.65 -1.14
N THR A 183 -9.01 -7.70 -1.50
CA THR A 183 -8.79 -8.42 -2.76
C THR A 183 -10.11 -8.80 -3.41
N THR A 184 -10.07 -9.43 -4.58
CA THR A 184 -11.25 -9.98 -5.25
C THR A 184 -11.48 -11.42 -4.82
N GLY A 185 -12.74 -11.85 -4.79
CA GLY A 185 -13.10 -13.22 -4.42
C GLY A 185 -12.36 -14.29 -5.24
N SER A 186 -12.06 -13.99 -6.51
CA SER A 186 -11.31 -14.91 -7.38
C SER A 186 -9.86 -15.14 -6.96
N LEU A 187 -9.22 -14.17 -6.31
CA LEU A 187 -7.83 -14.27 -5.84
C LEU A 187 -7.71 -14.85 -4.43
N MET A 188 -8.79 -14.79 -3.63
CA MET A 188 -8.77 -15.19 -2.22
C MET A 188 -8.27 -16.62 -1.98
N PRO A 189 -8.70 -17.66 -2.71
CA PRO A 189 -8.23 -19.03 -2.47
C PRO A 189 -6.72 -19.17 -2.63
N SER A 190 -6.16 -18.57 -3.68
CA SER A 190 -4.73 -18.59 -3.94
C SER A 190 -3.94 -17.83 -2.86
N LEU A 191 -4.44 -16.66 -2.43
CA LEU A 191 -3.80 -15.86 -1.39
C LEU A 191 -3.85 -16.56 -0.02
N ARG A 192 -4.99 -17.16 0.35
CA ARG A 192 -5.10 -17.95 1.59
C ARG A 192 -4.09 -19.08 1.62
N SER A 193 -3.92 -19.81 0.52
CA SER A 193 -2.93 -20.88 0.39
C SER A 193 -1.50 -20.37 0.58
N LYS A 194 -1.15 -19.24 -0.03
CA LYS A 194 0.18 -18.64 0.08
C LYS A 194 0.49 -18.07 1.47
N MET A 195 -0.53 -17.64 2.21
CA MET A 195 -0.38 -17.01 3.52
C MET A 195 -0.66 -17.97 4.69
N THR A 196 -0.66 -19.28 4.45
CA THR A 196 -0.82 -20.32 5.48
C THR A 196 0.23 -20.13 6.59
N GLY A 197 -0.22 -20.26 7.84
CA GLY A 197 0.65 -20.10 9.02
C GLY A 197 0.82 -18.64 9.49
N THR A 198 0.16 -17.67 8.84
CA THR A 198 0.13 -16.28 9.27
C THR A 198 -1.29 -15.84 9.65
N PHE A 199 -1.42 -14.82 10.49
CA PHE A 199 -2.73 -14.22 10.77
C PHE A 199 -3.08 -13.25 9.64
N SER A 200 -3.71 -13.78 8.59
CA SER A 200 -4.06 -13.03 7.38
C SER A 200 -5.55 -13.09 7.09
N CYS A 201 -6.22 -11.95 7.17
CA CYS A 201 -7.62 -11.73 6.83
C CYS A 201 -7.75 -11.34 5.35
N PHE A 202 -8.80 -11.82 4.70
CA PHE A 202 -9.10 -11.51 3.30
C PHE A 202 -10.52 -10.98 3.18
N VAL A 203 -10.64 -9.75 2.70
CA VAL A 203 -11.92 -9.07 2.53
C VAL A 203 -12.19 -8.87 1.03
N ASP A 204 -13.34 -9.37 0.59
CA ASP A 204 -13.72 -9.33 -0.82
C ASP A 204 -14.15 -7.94 -1.25
N SER A 205 -13.41 -7.34 -2.17
CA SER A 205 -13.73 -6.04 -2.74
C SER A 205 -14.94 -6.06 -3.69
N SER A 206 -15.47 -7.23 -4.05
CA SER A 206 -16.67 -7.32 -4.91
C SER A 206 -17.97 -7.11 -4.14
N VAL A 207 -17.96 -7.27 -2.80
CA VAL A 207 -19.16 -7.14 -1.95
C VAL A 207 -19.42 -5.70 -1.51
N THR A 208 -18.50 -4.78 -1.74
CA THR A 208 -18.68 -3.37 -1.40
C THR A 208 -19.72 -2.72 -2.28
N LYS A 209 -20.83 -2.28 -1.67
CA LYS A 209 -21.93 -1.59 -2.34
C LYS A 209 -22.23 -0.28 -1.63
N ASP A 210 -22.65 0.72 -2.40
CA ASP A 210 -23.23 1.93 -1.82
C ASP A 210 -24.59 1.64 -1.16
N VAL A 211 -25.16 2.63 -0.48
CA VAL A 211 -26.49 2.53 0.18
C VAL A 211 -27.62 2.22 -0.81
N ARG A 212 -27.40 2.31 -2.12
CA ARG A 212 -28.35 1.95 -3.18
C ARG A 212 -28.09 0.59 -3.80
N GLY A 213 -27.08 -0.14 -3.30
CA GLY A 213 -26.70 -1.46 -3.79
C GLY A 213 -25.80 -1.44 -5.04
N ASN A 214 -25.32 -0.26 -5.49
CA ASN A 214 -24.37 -0.14 -6.59
C ASN A 214 -22.96 -0.43 -6.11
N SER A 215 -22.12 -0.99 -6.97
CA SER A 215 -20.69 -1.15 -6.66
C SER A 215 -20.04 0.21 -6.42
N LEU A 216 -19.35 0.38 -5.29
CA LEU A 216 -18.58 1.59 -4.99
C LEU A 216 -17.42 1.73 -5.98
N GLY A 217 -17.47 2.77 -6.79
CA GLY A 217 -16.43 3.10 -7.77
C GLY A 217 -16.20 2.05 -8.86
N GLY A 218 -15.29 2.33 -9.76
CA GLY A 218 -14.79 1.36 -10.72
C GLY A 218 -14.00 0.23 -10.04
N PHE A 219 -13.87 -0.92 -10.69
CA PHE A 219 -13.18 -2.10 -10.15
C PHE A 219 -11.78 -1.80 -9.57
N ILE A 220 -11.05 -0.86 -10.17
CA ILE A 220 -9.71 -0.46 -9.74
C ILE A 220 -9.76 0.38 -8.45
N ALA A 221 -10.79 1.21 -8.25
CA ALA A 221 -10.87 2.15 -7.13
C ALA A 221 -11.48 1.53 -5.85
N ARG A 222 -12.14 0.38 -5.94
CA ARG A 222 -12.90 -0.23 -4.83
C ARG A 222 -12.14 -0.32 -3.51
N LYS A 223 -10.86 -0.67 -3.54
CA LYS A 223 -10.06 -0.82 -2.32
C LYS A 223 -9.87 0.51 -1.59
N GLY A 224 -9.79 1.63 -2.33
CA GLY A 224 -9.80 2.97 -1.75
C GLY A 224 -11.12 3.28 -1.04
N TYR A 225 -12.25 2.96 -1.66
CA TYR A 225 -13.57 3.10 -1.03
C TYR A 225 -13.75 2.20 0.19
N MET A 226 -13.21 0.98 0.17
CA MET A 226 -13.25 0.09 1.33
C MET A 226 -12.53 0.67 2.53
N ILE A 227 -11.33 1.22 2.35
CA ILE A 227 -10.59 1.82 3.46
C ILE A 227 -11.24 3.12 3.93
N GLU A 228 -11.84 3.91 3.04
CA GLU A 228 -12.63 5.09 3.40
C GLU A 228 -13.85 4.69 4.25
N SER A 229 -14.63 3.68 3.84
CA SER A 229 -15.77 3.17 4.59
C SER A 229 -15.36 2.62 5.95
N PHE A 230 -14.33 1.78 5.99
CA PHE A 230 -13.73 1.28 7.22
C PHE A 230 -13.35 2.42 8.16
N ALA A 231 -12.66 3.43 7.66
CA ALA A 231 -12.22 4.58 8.45
C ALA A 231 -13.40 5.39 9.02
N ASN A 232 -14.50 5.53 8.27
CA ASN A 232 -15.70 6.23 8.74
C ASN A 232 -16.37 5.50 9.91
N ASN A 233 -16.37 4.16 9.88
CA ASN A 233 -17.17 3.36 10.81
C ASN A 233 -16.38 2.82 12.01
N VAL A 234 -15.05 2.61 11.87
CA VAL A 234 -14.21 2.04 12.93
C VAL A 234 -13.85 3.08 14.01
N THR A 235 -13.72 2.62 15.24
CA THR A 235 -13.15 3.39 16.36
C THR A 235 -11.76 2.86 16.75
N PRO A 236 -10.94 3.64 17.48
CA PRO A 236 -9.68 3.12 18.04
C PRO A 236 -9.87 1.87 18.91
N GLY A 237 -10.98 1.77 19.65
CA GLY A 237 -11.33 0.59 20.45
C GLY A 237 -11.59 -0.65 19.60
N ASP A 238 -12.19 -0.49 18.42
CA ASP A 238 -12.42 -1.60 17.50
C ASP A 238 -11.11 -2.13 16.90
N LEU A 239 -10.13 -1.26 16.65
CA LEU A 239 -8.80 -1.70 16.23
C LEU A 239 -8.12 -2.54 17.31
N VAL A 240 -8.26 -2.17 18.58
CA VAL A 240 -7.79 -3.00 19.70
C VAL A 240 -8.47 -4.36 19.68
N ARG A 241 -9.79 -4.41 19.47
CA ARG A 241 -10.56 -5.66 19.35
C ARG A 241 -10.07 -6.52 18.19
N ILE A 242 -9.88 -5.94 17.00
CA ILE A 242 -9.37 -6.65 15.82
C ILE A 242 -7.97 -7.21 16.12
N CYS A 243 -7.10 -6.43 16.74
CA CYS A 243 -5.75 -6.87 17.10
C CYS A 243 -5.76 -7.96 18.18
N ALA A 244 -6.75 -8.00 19.07
CA ALA A 244 -6.91 -9.02 20.10
C ALA A 244 -7.51 -10.34 19.57
N CYS A 245 -8.14 -10.35 18.38
CA CYS A 245 -8.72 -11.58 17.80
C CYS A 245 -7.67 -12.66 17.64
N THR A 246 -8.01 -13.88 18.05
CA THR A 246 -7.18 -15.09 17.83
C THR A 246 -7.70 -15.95 16.66
N SER A 247 -8.91 -15.66 16.20
CA SER A 247 -9.59 -16.33 15.08
C SER A 247 -9.61 -15.42 13.86
N ILE A 248 -9.14 -15.93 12.72
CA ILE A 248 -9.16 -15.21 11.44
C ILE A 248 -10.61 -14.93 10.99
N PRO A 249 -11.56 -15.90 11.01
CA PRO A 249 -12.94 -15.65 10.64
C PRO A 249 -13.62 -14.55 11.47
N ASP A 250 -13.35 -14.50 12.78
CA ASP A 250 -13.92 -13.45 13.64
C ASP A 250 -13.36 -12.06 13.27
N ALA A 251 -12.07 -11.97 13.04
CA ALA A 251 -11.45 -10.73 12.59
C ALA A 251 -11.97 -10.27 11.22
N GLU A 252 -12.12 -11.19 10.26
CA GLU A 252 -12.71 -10.91 8.94
C GLU A 252 -14.14 -10.42 9.06
N SER A 253 -14.95 -11.05 9.91
CA SER A 253 -16.34 -10.64 10.17
C SER A 253 -16.40 -9.22 10.75
N ILE A 254 -15.59 -8.93 11.76
CA ILE A 254 -15.51 -7.59 12.37
C ILE A 254 -15.09 -6.55 11.33
N ILE A 255 -14.02 -6.81 10.57
CA ILE A 255 -13.52 -5.86 9.56
C ILE A 255 -14.58 -5.62 8.49
N THR A 256 -15.22 -6.67 8.00
CA THR A 256 -16.27 -6.60 6.96
C THR A 256 -17.48 -5.81 7.42
N SER A 257 -17.83 -5.85 8.71
CA SER A 257 -18.96 -5.10 9.25
C SER A 257 -18.75 -3.57 9.23
N TYR A 258 -17.53 -3.09 9.04
CA TYR A 258 -17.20 -1.66 8.94
C TYR A 258 -17.05 -1.18 7.49
N ILE A 259 -17.11 -2.07 6.49
CA ILE A 259 -16.98 -1.76 5.07
C ILE A 259 -18.35 -1.65 4.40
#